data_e93b1335fe0f7445cee6141e8441f268
#
_entry.id   e93b1335fe0f7445cee6141e8441f268
#
_cell.length_a   1.000
_cell.length_b   1.000
_cell.length_c   1.000
_cell.angle_alpha   90.00
_cell.angle_beta   90.00
_cell.angle_gamma   90.00
#
_symmetry.space_group_name_H-M   'P 1'
#
loop_
_entity.id
_entity.type
_entity.pdbx_description
1 polymer ?
#
loop_
_entity_poly.entity_id
_entity_poly.type
_entity_poly.pdbx_seq_one_letter_code
_entity_poly.pdbx_strand_id
1 'polypeptide(L)'
;MRLARVAAAGEAFWALLAPDLRHLQRIREPFSVWAPALGQAGKACLGLDDEFLALSACRLLPPLEPGARAFGVGLNYRSHLERLGSAAPAHPLAYLKPDSALVGADDEIAYPAMTEQLDYEVELVAVLARPLGDELRAASCVLGYTVGNDISARDAGRRIARLDLLTQKAMDRTTPVGPGS
;
A
#
# COMPACT_ATOMS: atom_id res chain seq x y z
N MET A 1 7.58 -15.62 -0.32
CA MET A 1 6.12 -15.83 -0.49
C MET A 1 5.53 -14.53 -0.97
N ARG A 2 4.65 -14.56 -1.98
CA ARG A 2 4.02 -13.34 -2.51
C ARG A 2 2.51 -13.44 -2.36
N LEU A 3 1.92 -12.39 -1.80
CA LEU A 3 0.49 -12.28 -1.55
C LEU A 3 -0.07 -11.14 -2.41
N ALA A 4 -1.31 -11.28 -2.82
CA ALA A 4 -2.03 -10.21 -3.51
C ALA A 4 -3.47 -10.15 -3.02
N ARG A 5 -4.03 -8.96 -2.99
CA ARG A 5 -5.46 -8.76 -2.90
C ARG A 5 -5.99 -8.51 -4.31
N VAL A 6 -6.98 -9.27 -4.71
CA VAL A 6 -7.48 -9.24 -6.09
C VAL A 6 -9.00 -9.20 -6.12
N ALA A 7 -9.54 -8.75 -7.25
CA ALA A 7 -10.95 -8.90 -7.58
C ALA A 7 -11.08 -9.81 -8.80
N ALA A 8 -11.97 -10.81 -8.70
CA ALA A 8 -12.36 -11.69 -9.80
C ALA A 8 -13.82 -12.11 -9.62
N ALA A 9 -14.57 -12.26 -10.72
CA ALA A 9 -15.98 -12.67 -10.72
C ALA A 9 -16.89 -11.85 -9.76
N GLY A 10 -16.58 -10.57 -9.53
CA GLY A 10 -17.35 -9.67 -8.67
C GLY A 10 -17.00 -9.75 -7.17
N GLU A 11 -16.06 -10.60 -6.78
CA GLU A 11 -15.59 -10.74 -5.39
C GLU A 11 -14.17 -10.22 -5.23
N ALA A 12 -13.85 -9.66 -4.04
CA ALA A 12 -12.51 -9.29 -3.63
C ALA A 12 -11.99 -10.27 -2.58
N PHE A 13 -10.78 -10.79 -2.76
CA PHE A 13 -10.17 -11.75 -1.83
C PHE A 13 -8.64 -11.65 -1.84
N TRP A 14 -8.02 -12.23 -0.81
CA TRP A 14 -6.59 -12.42 -0.75
C TRP A 14 -6.18 -13.73 -1.40
N ALA A 15 -5.02 -13.72 -2.04
CA ALA A 15 -4.49 -14.88 -2.72
C ALA A 15 -2.98 -15.01 -2.55
N LEU A 16 -2.51 -16.23 -2.62
CA LEU A 16 -1.10 -16.58 -2.70
C LEU A 16 -0.72 -16.73 -4.18
N LEU A 17 0.29 -15.99 -4.64
CA LEU A 17 0.84 -16.17 -5.97
C LEU A 17 1.65 -17.47 -6.06
N ALA A 18 1.43 -18.21 -7.12
CA ALA A 18 2.21 -19.37 -7.46
C ALA A 18 3.66 -18.98 -7.86
N PRO A 19 4.62 -19.90 -7.82
CA PRO A 19 6.01 -19.61 -8.20
C PRO A 19 6.19 -19.11 -9.63
N ASP A 20 5.28 -19.44 -10.53
CA ASP A 20 5.31 -19.02 -11.93
C ASP A 20 4.88 -17.54 -12.12
N LEU A 21 4.36 -16.91 -11.08
CA LEU A 21 3.83 -15.52 -11.06
C LEU A 21 2.71 -15.27 -12.08
N ARG A 22 2.06 -16.31 -12.56
CA ARG A 22 0.96 -16.25 -13.53
C ARG A 22 -0.35 -16.77 -12.97
N HIS A 23 -0.26 -17.58 -11.91
CA HIS A 23 -1.41 -18.17 -11.25
C HIS A 23 -1.43 -17.78 -9.78
N LEU A 24 -2.60 -17.85 -9.18
CA LEU A 24 -2.81 -17.60 -7.77
C LEU A 24 -3.83 -18.59 -7.19
N GLN A 25 -3.73 -18.82 -5.89
CA GLN A 25 -4.69 -19.60 -5.12
C GLN A 25 -5.35 -18.69 -4.09
N ARG A 26 -6.69 -18.71 -4.05
CA ARG A 26 -7.46 -17.95 -3.06
C ARG A 26 -7.15 -18.44 -1.65
N ILE A 27 -7.05 -17.51 -0.69
CA ILE A 27 -7.00 -17.79 0.74
C ILE A 27 -8.44 -17.75 1.26
N ARG A 28 -8.90 -18.85 1.85
CA ARG A 28 -10.30 -19.01 2.29
C ARG A 28 -10.61 -18.25 3.57
N GLU A 29 -9.67 -18.23 4.49
CA GLU A 29 -9.87 -17.57 5.78
C GLU A 29 -9.86 -16.05 5.64
N PRO A 30 -10.59 -15.34 6.52
CA PRO A 30 -10.52 -13.88 6.59
C PRO A 30 -9.12 -13.38 6.93
N PHE A 31 -8.77 -12.20 6.42
CA PHE A 31 -7.48 -11.55 6.68
C PHE A 31 -7.13 -11.50 8.18
N SER A 32 -8.11 -11.18 9.03
CA SER A 32 -7.93 -11.09 10.48
C SER A 32 -7.53 -12.41 11.15
N VAL A 33 -7.72 -13.54 10.48
CA VAL A 33 -7.35 -14.88 10.98
C VAL A 33 -5.96 -15.28 10.50
N TRP A 34 -5.73 -15.27 9.17
CA TRP A 34 -4.48 -15.78 8.63
C TRP A 34 -3.30 -14.79 8.72
N ALA A 35 -3.55 -13.49 8.57
CA ALA A 35 -2.46 -12.53 8.50
C ALA A 35 -1.65 -12.42 9.81
N PRO A 36 -2.27 -12.34 11.01
CA PRO A 36 -1.54 -12.37 12.26
C PRO A 36 -0.76 -13.67 12.50
N ALA A 37 -1.27 -14.80 12.00
CA ALA A 37 -0.66 -16.10 12.18
C ALA A 37 0.54 -16.32 11.23
N LEU A 38 0.61 -15.60 10.13
CA LEU A 38 1.59 -15.83 9.06
C LEU A 38 3.03 -15.73 9.54
N GLY A 39 3.33 -14.77 10.41
CA GLY A 39 4.67 -14.56 10.96
C GLY A 39 5.19 -15.72 11.83
N GLN A 40 4.28 -16.51 12.42
CA GLN A 40 4.61 -17.65 13.28
C GLN A 40 4.50 -18.98 12.55
N ALA A 41 3.42 -19.19 11.79
CA ALA A 41 3.09 -20.46 11.15
C ALA A 41 3.50 -20.52 9.67
N GLY A 42 3.93 -19.40 9.09
CA GLY A 42 4.28 -19.32 7.68
C GLY A 42 3.13 -19.76 6.76
N LYS A 43 3.44 -20.31 5.61
CA LYS A 43 2.44 -20.75 4.62
C LYS A 43 1.43 -21.79 5.18
N ALA A 44 1.77 -22.50 6.23
CA ALA A 44 0.92 -23.55 6.82
C ALA A 44 -0.38 -23.00 7.43
N CYS A 45 -0.47 -21.71 7.75
CA CYS A 45 -1.69 -21.09 8.24
C CYS A 45 -2.68 -20.67 7.12
N LEU A 46 -2.29 -20.82 5.85
CA LEU A 46 -3.13 -20.42 4.73
C LEU A 46 -4.00 -21.61 4.27
N GLY A 47 -5.30 -21.50 4.46
CA GLY A 47 -6.27 -22.42 3.84
C GLY A 47 -6.44 -22.02 2.38
N LEU A 48 -5.70 -22.66 1.50
CA LEU A 48 -5.74 -22.37 0.07
C LEU A 48 -6.85 -23.17 -0.61
N ASP A 49 -7.48 -22.59 -1.62
CA ASP A 49 -8.34 -23.33 -2.54
C ASP A 49 -7.50 -24.30 -3.37
N ASP A 50 -8.12 -25.39 -3.81
CA ASP A 50 -7.45 -26.38 -4.66
C ASP A 50 -7.29 -25.86 -6.10
N GLU A 51 -8.13 -24.92 -6.51
CA GLU A 51 -8.11 -24.34 -7.85
C GLU A 51 -7.12 -23.19 -7.98
N PHE A 52 -6.48 -23.13 -9.14
CA PHE A 52 -5.63 -22.03 -9.53
C PHE A 52 -6.41 -21.08 -10.47
N LEU A 53 -6.33 -19.80 -10.19
CA LEU A 53 -6.86 -18.74 -11.04
C LEU A 53 -5.71 -18.11 -11.83
N ALA A 54 -5.95 -17.78 -13.09
CA ALA A 54 -4.98 -16.98 -13.84
C ALA A 54 -4.94 -15.55 -13.31
N LEU A 55 -3.74 -15.02 -13.04
CA LEU A 55 -3.57 -13.65 -12.60
C LEU A 55 -4.16 -12.65 -13.61
N SER A 56 -4.05 -12.95 -14.91
CA SER A 56 -4.62 -12.13 -16.00
C SER A 56 -6.15 -12.05 -15.99
N ALA A 57 -6.85 -12.94 -15.29
CA ALA A 57 -8.30 -12.90 -15.10
C ALA A 57 -8.72 -12.10 -13.85
N CYS A 58 -7.75 -11.56 -13.12
CA CYS A 58 -7.98 -10.84 -11.88
C CYS A 58 -7.54 -9.36 -12.04
N ARG A 59 -8.25 -8.47 -11.35
CA ARG A 59 -7.78 -7.09 -11.13
C ARG A 59 -7.02 -7.03 -9.82
N LEU A 60 -5.81 -6.50 -9.84
CA LEU A 60 -5.04 -6.21 -8.63
C LEU A 60 -5.69 -5.08 -7.83
N LEU A 61 -5.83 -5.29 -6.54
CA LEU A 61 -6.34 -4.30 -5.59
C LEU A 61 -5.21 -3.85 -4.66
N PRO A 62 -5.32 -2.66 -4.04
CA PRO A 62 -4.43 -2.29 -2.96
C PRO A 62 -4.41 -3.40 -1.89
N PRO A 63 -3.24 -3.78 -1.35
CA PRO A 63 -3.12 -4.86 -0.38
C PRO A 63 -3.59 -4.43 1.02
N LEU A 64 -4.83 -3.98 1.11
CA LEU A 64 -5.46 -3.40 2.29
C LEU A 64 -6.88 -3.94 2.45
N GLU A 65 -7.29 -4.20 3.68
CA GLU A 65 -8.67 -4.49 3.99
C GLU A 65 -9.55 -3.23 3.88
N PRO A 66 -10.84 -3.37 3.57
CA PRO A 66 -11.77 -2.24 3.61
C PRO A 66 -11.76 -1.56 4.98
N GLY A 67 -11.63 -0.24 5.00
CA GLY A 67 -11.56 0.56 6.24
C GLY A 67 -10.17 0.57 6.91
N ALA A 68 -9.17 -0.08 6.32
CA ALA A 68 -7.78 0.08 6.77
C ALA A 68 -7.30 1.50 6.49
N ARG A 69 -6.41 2.00 7.35
CA ARG A 69 -5.83 3.34 7.21
C ARG A 69 -4.46 3.26 6.57
N ALA A 70 -4.20 4.13 5.61
CA ALA A 70 -2.89 4.31 5.01
C ALA A 70 -2.27 5.63 5.49
N PHE A 71 -1.01 5.57 5.91
CA PHE A 71 -0.23 6.72 6.33
C PHE A 71 1.00 6.84 5.44
N GLY A 72 1.29 8.06 4.98
CA GLY A 72 2.58 8.40 4.41
C GLY A 72 3.47 9.05 5.45
N VAL A 73 4.80 8.95 5.25
CA VAL A 73 5.80 9.61 6.10
C VAL A 73 6.70 10.46 5.22
N GLY A 74 6.48 11.77 5.26
CA GLY A 74 7.25 12.74 4.48
C GLY A 74 8.68 12.87 4.98
N LEU A 75 9.58 13.29 4.07
CA LEU A 75 11.01 13.51 4.35
C LEU A 75 11.73 12.29 4.97
N ASN A 76 11.32 11.09 4.56
CA ASN A 76 11.77 9.83 5.17
C ASN A 76 12.91 9.15 4.40
N TYR A 77 13.35 9.70 3.28
CA TYR A 77 14.43 9.17 2.45
C TYR A 77 15.66 10.08 2.51
N ARG A 78 16.80 9.51 2.92
CA ARG A 78 18.05 10.26 3.08
C ARG A 78 18.49 10.98 1.80
N SER A 79 18.43 10.29 0.67
CA SER A 79 18.79 10.86 -0.63
C SER A 79 17.90 12.05 -1.04
N HIS A 80 16.64 12.04 -0.59
CA HIS A 80 15.74 13.17 -0.81
C HIS A 80 16.12 14.37 0.07
N LEU A 81 16.42 14.13 1.34
CA LEU A 81 16.88 15.17 2.27
C LEU A 81 18.19 15.82 1.81
N GLU A 82 19.13 15.02 1.33
CA GLU A 82 20.42 15.52 0.79
C GLU A 82 20.19 16.44 -0.41
N ARG A 83 19.29 16.07 -1.34
CA ARG A 83 18.93 16.93 -2.48
C ARG A 83 18.27 18.25 -2.08
N LEU A 84 17.52 18.23 -0.99
CA LEU A 84 16.85 19.40 -0.44
C LEU A 84 17.78 20.28 0.43
N GLY A 85 18.97 19.79 0.77
CA GLY A 85 19.85 20.44 1.76
C GLY A 85 19.20 20.51 3.15
N SER A 86 18.35 19.56 3.50
CA SER A 86 17.56 19.57 4.71
C SER A 86 18.02 18.49 5.70
N ALA A 87 17.97 18.80 6.99
CA ALA A 87 18.17 17.81 8.03
C ALA A 87 16.95 16.89 8.17
N ALA A 88 17.16 15.68 8.68
CA ALA A 88 16.07 14.79 9.01
C ALA A 88 15.17 15.41 10.11
N PRO A 89 13.84 15.31 9.99
CA PRO A 89 12.94 15.76 11.03
C PRO A 89 13.22 15.01 12.35
N ALA A 90 13.11 15.71 13.48
CA ALA A 90 13.28 15.09 14.81
C ALA A 90 12.15 14.08 15.12
N HIS A 91 11.00 14.22 14.50
CA HIS A 91 9.84 13.34 14.62
C HIS A 91 9.29 13.00 13.22
N PRO A 92 8.64 11.84 13.05
CA PRO A 92 8.01 11.48 11.78
C PRO A 92 6.99 12.54 11.34
N LEU A 93 7.09 12.98 10.10
CA LEU A 93 6.12 13.87 9.46
C LEU A 93 5.07 13.00 8.78
N ALA A 94 4.13 12.49 9.57
CA ALA A 94 3.10 11.57 9.09
C ALA A 94 1.85 12.34 8.59
N TYR A 95 1.21 11.79 7.56
CA TYR A 95 -0.06 12.25 7.03
C TYR A 95 -0.95 11.08 6.66
N LEU A 96 -2.26 11.28 6.69
CA LEU A 96 -3.24 10.27 6.33
C LEU A 96 -3.49 10.29 4.82
N LYS A 97 -3.49 9.12 4.20
CA LYS A 97 -4.00 8.90 2.85
C LYS A 97 -5.46 8.44 2.94
N PRO A 98 -6.41 9.15 2.32
CA PRO A 98 -7.79 8.66 2.27
C PRO A 98 -7.91 7.41 1.41
N ASP A 99 -8.90 6.57 1.70
CA ASP A 99 -9.15 5.33 0.94
C ASP A 99 -9.39 5.63 -0.55
N SER A 100 -10.01 6.77 -0.86
CA SER A 100 -10.25 7.21 -2.24
C SER A 100 -8.99 7.51 -3.05
N ALA A 101 -7.86 7.79 -2.38
CA ALA A 101 -6.58 8.00 -3.04
C ALA A 101 -5.92 6.69 -3.50
N LEU A 102 -6.25 5.56 -2.86
CA LEU A 102 -5.58 4.29 -3.08
C LEU A 102 -6.17 3.55 -4.28
N VAL A 103 -5.30 3.06 -5.15
CA VAL A 103 -5.67 2.27 -6.33
C VAL A 103 -4.74 1.07 -6.50
N GLY A 104 -5.17 0.08 -7.27
CA GLY A 104 -4.34 -1.08 -7.62
C GLY A 104 -3.17 -0.69 -8.53
N ALA A 105 -2.19 -1.58 -8.64
CA ALA A 105 -0.95 -1.32 -9.38
C ALA A 105 -1.16 -1.00 -10.87
N ASP A 106 -2.19 -1.58 -11.48
CA ASP A 106 -2.50 -1.44 -12.91
C ASP A 106 -3.62 -0.43 -13.18
N ASP A 107 -4.12 0.26 -12.14
CA ASP A 107 -5.18 1.25 -12.31
C ASP A 107 -4.64 2.54 -12.95
N GLU A 108 -5.43 3.13 -13.81
CA GLU A 108 -5.13 4.43 -14.42
C GLU A 108 -5.24 5.56 -13.40
N ILE A 109 -4.30 6.49 -13.47
CA ILE A 109 -4.26 7.72 -12.69
C ILE A 109 -4.66 8.88 -13.60
N ALA A 110 -5.81 9.48 -13.32
CA ALA A 110 -6.19 10.72 -13.98
C ALA A 110 -5.34 11.88 -13.47
N TYR A 111 -4.82 12.69 -14.39
CA TYR A 111 -4.08 13.90 -13.99
C TYR A 111 -5.03 14.88 -13.28
N PRO A 112 -4.82 15.21 -11.99
CA PRO A 112 -5.75 16.07 -11.25
C PRO A 112 -5.76 17.50 -11.80
N ALA A 113 -6.95 18.04 -12.07
CA ALA A 113 -7.12 19.39 -12.61
C ALA A 113 -6.62 20.51 -11.69
N MET A 114 -6.38 20.19 -10.42
CA MET A 114 -5.92 21.15 -9.41
C MET A 114 -4.43 21.44 -9.45
N THR A 115 -3.66 20.72 -10.25
CA THR A 115 -2.20 20.85 -10.27
C THR A 115 -1.66 20.93 -11.69
N GLU A 116 -0.58 21.66 -11.87
CA GLU A 116 0.26 21.69 -13.10
C GLU A 116 1.61 20.99 -12.90
N GLN A 117 1.90 20.54 -11.66
CA GLN A 117 3.17 19.93 -11.27
C GLN A 117 2.93 18.61 -10.52
N LEU A 118 2.42 17.62 -11.26
CA LEU A 118 2.29 16.27 -10.73
C LEU A 118 3.64 15.55 -10.80
N ASP A 119 4.03 14.95 -9.69
CA ASP A 119 5.30 14.24 -9.56
C ASP A 119 5.10 12.87 -8.93
N TYR A 120 5.96 11.92 -9.25
CA TYR A 120 5.92 10.56 -8.69
C TYR A 120 6.92 10.41 -7.55
N GLU A 121 6.56 9.59 -6.58
CA GLU A 121 7.43 9.21 -5.45
C GLU A 121 7.31 7.71 -5.22
N VAL A 122 8.31 6.97 -5.71
CA VAL A 122 8.38 5.51 -5.49
C VAL A 122 8.83 5.25 -4.07
N GLU A 123 7.98 4.58 -3.30
CA GLU A 123 8.18 4.38 -1.87
C GLU A 123 8.00 2.93 -1.43
N LEU A 124 8.69 2.55 -0.35
CA LEU A 124 8.47 1.30 0.35
C LEU A 124 7.19 1.40 1.18
N VAL A 125 6.29 0.45 0.99
CA VAL A 125 5.06 0.33 1.78
C VAL A 125 5.16 -0.88 2.69
N ALA A 126 4.96 -0.68 3.99
CA ALA A 126 4.80 -1.76 4.95
C ALA A 126 3.31 -2.04 5.18
N VAL A 127 2.88 -3.26 4.92
CA VAL A 127 1.51 -3.72 5.17
C VAL A 127 1.46 -4.38 6.53
N LEU A 128 0.49 -4.00 7.37
CA LEU A 128 0.35 -4.55 8.72
C LEU A 128 -0.65 -5.71 8.73
N ALA A 129 -0.27 -6.79 9.40
CA ALA A 129 -1.10 -7.98 9.63
C ALA A 129 -2.17 -7.77 10.70
N ARG A 130 -1.98 -6.81 11.58
CA ARG A 130 -2.83 -6.52 12.74
C ARG A 130 -2.62 -5.10 13.23
N PRO A 131 -3.56 -4.53 13.99
CA PRO A 131 -3.38 -3.22 14.61
C PRO A 131 -2.11 -3.17 15.47
N LEU A 132 -1.43 -2.04 15.45
CA LEU A 132 -0.31 -1.75 16.33
C LEU A 132 -0.87 -1.35 17.71
N GLY A 133 -0.57 -2.13 18.74
CA GLY A 133 -0.86 -1.79 20.12
C GLY A 133 0.37 -1.22 20.83
N ASP A 134 0.18 -0.58 21.96
CA ASP A 134 1.23 0.09 22.74
C ASP A 134 2.38 -0.85 23.17
N GLU A 135 2.07 -2.13 23.37
CA GLU A 135 3.01 -3.14 23.84
C GLU A 135 3.76 -3.86 22.71
N LEU A 136 3.38 -3.62 21.45
CA LEU A 136 3.89 -4.38 20.33
C LEU A 136 5.06 -3.67 19.67
N ARG A 137 6.12 -4.43 19.38
CA ARG A 137 7.14 -3.96 18.45
C ARG A 137 6.56 -3.85 17.05
N ALA A 138 6.65 -2.69 16.42
CA ALA A 138 6.08 -2.43 15.10
C ALA A 138 6.46 -3.52 14.08
N ALA A 139 7.71 -3.98 14.09
CA ALA A 139 8.18 -5.04 13.22
C ALA A 139 7.40 -6.36 13.34
N SER A 140 6.86 -6.69 14.53
CA SER A 140 6.07 -7.91 14.72
C SER A 140 4.63 -7.80 14.17
N CYS A 141 4.22 -6.62 13.76
CA CYS A 141 2.92 -6.38 13.15
C CYS A 141 2.99 -6.33 11.62
N VAL A 142 4.18 -6.29 11.03
CA VAL A 142 4.33 -6.22 9.58
C VAL A 142 4.00 -7.57 8.95
N LEU A 143 3.05 -7.57 8.02
CA LEU A 143 2.72 -8.70 7.15
C LEU A 143 3.77 -8.88 6.08
N GLY A 144 4.16 -7.79 5.45
CA GLY A 144 5.10 -7.77 4.34
C GLY A 144 5.30 -6.37 3.81
N TYR A 145 6.03 -6.30 2.71
CA TYR A 145 6.37 -5.05 2.05
C TYR A 145 5.91 -5.05 0.60
N THR A 146 5.65 -3.86 0.08
CA THR A 146 5.37 -3.65 -1.33
C THR A 146 5.88 -2.29 -1.75
N VAL A 147 5.68 -1.95 -3.02
CA VAL A 147 6.01 -0.64 -3.59
C VAL A 147 4.72 0.15 -3.77
N GLY A 148 4.75 1.41 -3.37
CA GLY A 148 3.70 2.37 -3.66
C GLY A 148 4.26 3.55 -4.46
N ASN A 149 3.37 4.31 -5.06
CA ASN A 149 3.72 5.57 -5.71
C ASN A 149 2.92 6.70 -5.05
N ASP A 150 3.59 7.47 -4.20
CA ASP A 150 2.99 8.60 -3.49
C ASP A 150 2.92 9.84 -4.38
N ILE A 151 2.06 9.81 -5.38
CA ILE A 151 1.91 10.90 -6.33
C ILE A 151 1.57 12.20 -5.61
N SER A 152 2.31 13.25 -5.98
CA SER A 152 2.33 14.53 -5.30
C SER A 152 2.06 15.69 -6.25
N ALA A 153 1.10 16.55 -5.90
CA ALA A 153 0.82 17.82 -6.55
C ALA A 153 1.74 18.91 -5.95
N ARG A 154 2.92 19.10 -6.51
CA ARG A 154 3.98 19.94 -5.92
C ARG A 154 3.59 21.39 -5.73
N ASP A 155 2.82 21.95 -6.66
CA ASP A 155 2.35 23.32 -6.62
C ASP A 155 1.14 23.50 -5.67
N ALA A 156 0.25 22.51 -5.60
CA ALA A 156 -0.97 22.58 -4.80
C ALA A 156 -0.69 22.75 -3.31
N GLY A 157 0.23 21.97 -2.76
CA GLY A 157 0.61 22.06 -1.35
C GLY A 157 1.22 23.40 -0.93
N ARG A 158 1.79 24.14 -1.88
CA ARG A 158 2.39 25.47 -1.61
C ARG A 158 1.39 26.61 -1.60
N ARG A 159 0.18 26.40 -2.16
CA ARG A 159 -0.84 27.46 -2.28
C ARG A 159 -1.49 27.81 -0.95
N ILE A 160 -1.58 26.87 -0.02
CA ILE A 160 -2.31 27.01 1.25
C ILE A 160 -1.35 27.26 2.40
N ALA A 161 -0.28 26.48 2.47
CA ALA A 161 0.73 26.59 3.52
C ALA A 161 2.11 26.22 2.98
N ARG A 162 3.15 26.56 3.73
CA ARG A 162 4.54 26.24 3.34
C ARG A 162 4.76 24.73 3.13
N LEU A 163 3.99 23.90 3.84
CA LEU A 163 3.99 22.45 3.73
C LEU A 163 2.58 21.92 4.06
N ASP A 164 1.77 21.70 3.05
CA ASP A 164 0.45 21.08 3.17
C ASP A 164 0.49 19.72 2.46
N LEU A 165 0.81 18.69 3.23
CA LEU A 165 0.91 17.33 2.71
C LEU A 165 -0.45 16.74 2.36
N LEU A 166 -1.52 17.13 3.05
CA LEU A 166 -2.86 16.63 2.76
C LEU A 166 -3.31 17.04 1.36
N THR A 167 -3.31 18.35 1.07
CA THR A 167 -3.68 18.85 -0.26
C THR A 167 -2.75 18.32 -1.36
N GLN A 168 -1.46 18.19 -1.05
CA GLN A 168 -0.47 17.73 -2.01
C GLN A 168 -0.61 16.26 -2.39
N LYS A 169 -1.08 15.40 -1.47
CA LYS A 169 -0.91 13.93 -1.54
C LYS A 169 -2.20 13.12 -1.33
N ALA A 170 -3.33 13.76 -1.06
CA ALA A 170 -4.60 13.09 -0.76
C ALA A 170 -5.63 13.17 -1.90
N MET A 171 -5.15 13.32 -3.14
CA MET A 171 -6.01 13.36 -4.31
C MET A 171 -6.58 11.98 -4.62
N ASP A 172 -7.83 11.94 -5.05
CA ASP A 172 -8.52 10.70 -5.41
C ASP A 172 -7.76 9.94 -6.50
N ARG A 173 -7.63 8.63 -6.33
CA ARG A 173 -7.06 7.69 -7.30
C ARG A 173 -5.63 8.01 -7.75
N THR A 174 -4.80 8.55 -6.88
CA THR A 174 -3.42 8.96 -7.22
C THR A 174 -2.33 8.16 -6.51
N THR A 175 -2.69 7.15 -5.73
CA THR A 175 -1.70 6.36 -4.98
C THR A 175 -1.82 4.89 -5.35
N PRO A 176 -1.19 4.44 -6.45
CA PRO A 176 -1.12 3.03 -6.77
C PRO A 176 -0.23 2.31 -5.77
N VAL A 177 -0.74 1.18 -5.25
CA VAL A 177 -0.02 0.31 -4.34
C VAL A 177 0.05 -1.08 -4.96
N GLY A 178 1.25 -1.58 -5.13
CA GLY A 178 1.50 -2.86 -5.75
C GLY A 178 1.03 -4.05 -4.92
N PRO A 179 0.99 -5.24 -5.53
CA PRO A 179 0.76 -6.46 -4.78
C PRO A 179 1.89 -6.66 -3.79
N GLY A 180 1.58 -7.27 -2.64
CA GLY A 180 2.55 -7.60 -1.60
C GLY A 180 3.62 -8.59 -2.10
N SER A 181 4.83 -8.50 -1.57
CA SER A 181 5.94 -9.44 -1.83
C SER A 181 6.38 -10.11 -0.54
#